data_9ba9253f0df4cfc763ae3b629a7959e3
#
_entry.id   9ba9253f0df4cfc763ae3b629a7959e3
#
_cell.length_a   1.000
_cell.length_b   1.000
_cell.length_c   1.000
_cell.angle_alpha   90.00
_cell.angle_beta   90.00
_cell.angle_gamma   90.00
#
_symmetry.space_group_name_H-M   'P 1'
#
loop_
_entity.id
_entity.type
_entity.pdbx_description
1 polymer ?
#
loop_
_entity_poly.entity_id
_entity_poly.type
_entity_poly.pdbx_seq_one_letter_code
_entity_poly.pdbx_strand_id
1 'polypeptide(L)'
;MLRRYVKSIKKAVRRLQNRLFSGRKILVLGDSHCGIFEYCFDHGLLVPHLVNCEIVAGATAYGLNNDASQTGAWQKFERALRRFADFDVVVLMLGECDCSFALLKKAERLHVSAESLIDQSLAGLRRLVLKVRGDTSLPARRIILVGAILPTVDDCAATRQENVLRREIRTSQGERTRLVLSFNEKLRQLADEMQVGYFDLTAQTMNPETGLVDGRFVASADDHHLSHPASASLWARGLLNSL
;
A
#
# COMPACT_ATOMS: atom_id res chain seq x y z
N MET A 1 12.70 26.08 11.35
CA MET A 1 11.47 26.86 11.59
C MET A 1 10.68 27.10 10.29
N LEU A 2 11.26 27.63 9.23
CA LEU A 2 10.60 27.96 7.94
C LEU A 2 9.83 26.78 7.31
N ARG A 3 10.41 25.56 7.24
CA ARG A 3 9.75 24.36 6.70
C ARG A 3 8.46 23.97 7.44
N ARG A 4 8.41 24.14 8.78
CA ARG A 4 7.18 23.87 9.56
C ARG A 4 6.08 24.88 9.27
N TYR A 5 6.46 26.16 9.10
CA TYR A 5 5.52 27.23 8.76
C TYR A 5 4.91 27.04 7.37
N VAL A 6 5.74 26.74 6.37
CA VAL A 6 5.29 26.44 5.00
C VAL A 6 4.34 25.22 4.95
N LYS A 7 4.64 24.13 5.68
CA LYS A 7 3.73 22.97 5.79
C LYS A 7 2.39 23.34 6.43
N SER A 8 2.40 24.20 7.46
CA SER A 8 1.17 24.66 8.13
C SER A 8 0.28 25.47 7.19
N ILE A 9 0.86 26.42 6.43
CA ILE A 9 0.11 27.22 5.45
C ILE A 9 -0.46 26.33 4.34
N LYS A 10 0.34 25.43 3.76
CA LYS A 10 -0.14 24.49 2.74
C LYS A 10 -1.34 23.69 3.27
N LYS A 11 -1.27 23.20 4.50
CA LYS A 11 -2.36 22.43 5.11
C LYS A 11 -3.63 23.26 5.32
N ALA A 12 -3.50 24.54 5.70
CA ALA A 12 -4.63 25.46 5.84
C ALA A 12 -5.29 25.73 4.47
N VAL A 13 -4.50 26.03 3.44
CA VAL A 13 -4.98 26.20 2.05
C VAL A 13 -5.71 24.95 1.56
N ARG A 14 -5.17 23.76 1.77
CA ARG A 14 -5.82 22.50 1.39
C ARG A 14 -7.15 22.28 2.09
N ARG A 15 -7.25 22.63 3.39
CA ARG A 15 -8.52 22.55 4.13
C ARG A 15 -9.57 23.50 3.56
N LEU A 16 -9.16 24.70 3.16
CA LEU A 16 -10.06 25.66 2.52
C LEU A 16 -10.52 25.13 1.16
N GLN A 17 -9.61 24.66 0.31
CA GLN A 17 -9.93 24.06 -0.99
C GLN A 17 -10.88 22.85 -0.83
N ASN A 18 -10.63 21.98 0.15
CA ASN A 18 -11.49 20.84 0.44
C ASN A 18 -12.94 21.27 0.73
N ARG A 19 -13.11 22.33 1.54
CA ARG A 19 -14.44 22.88 1.86
C ARG A 19 -15.11 23.52 0.66
N LEU A 20 -14.38 24.33 -0.12
CA LEU A 20 -14.93 25.08 -1.26
C LEU A 20 -15.30 24.19 -2.44
N PHE A 21 -14.58 23.10 -2.65
CA PHE A 21 -14.75 22.22 -3.81
C PHE A 21 -15.25 20.83 -3.45
N SER A 22 -15.91 20.69 -2.29
CA SER A 22 -16.51 19.43 -1.82
C SER A 22 -15.53 18.23 -1.88
N GLY A 23 -14.28 18.48 -1.49
CA GLY A 23 -13.26 17.45 -1.44
C GLY A 23 -13.55 16.42 -0.35
N ARG A 24 -13.08 15.19 -0.55
CA ARG A 24 -13.19 14.11 0.43
C ARG A 24 -12.03 14.10 1.40
N LYS A 25 -12.26 13.58 2.59
CA LYS A 25 -11.24 13.27 3.59
C LYS A 25 -10.91 11.78 3.48
N ILE A 26 -9.67 11.48 3.16
CA ILE A 26 -9.19 10.13 2.87
C ILE A 26 -8.25 9.69 3.98
N LEU A 27 -8.52 8.54 4.58
CA LEU A 27 -7.62 7.88 5.52
C LEU A 27 -6.93 6.72 4.79
N VAL A 28 -5.61 6.74 4.73
CA VAL A 28 -4.79 5.67 4.15
C VAL A 28 -4.14 4.87 5.27
N LEU A 29 -4.32 3.56 5.26
CA LEU A 29 -3.73 2.62 6.21
C LEU A 29 -2.87 1.62 5.45
N GLY A 30 -1.62 1.47 5.82
CA GLY A 30 -0.75 0.48 5.17
C GLY A 30 0.70 0.53 5.60
N ASP A 31 1.55 -0.07 4.79
CA ASP A 31 2.99 -0.12 4.99
C ASP A 31 3.71 1.15 4.45
N SER A 32 5.04 1.09 4.33
CA SER A 32 5.84 2.25 3.87
C SER A 32 5.50 2.74 2.46
N HIS A 33 4.91 1.89 1.60
CA HIS A 33 4.51 2.27 0.24
C HIS A 33 3.39 3.30 0.22
N CYS A 34 2.61 3.43 1.31
CA CYS A 34 1.61 4.49 1.46
C CYS A 34 2.20 5.90 1.45
N GLY A 35 3.51 6.07 1.62
CA GLY A 35 4.19 7.36 1.51
C GLY A 35 3.96 8.08 0.18
N ILE A 36 3.62 7.35 -0.88
CA ILE A 36 3.25 7.93 -2.16
C ILE A 36 2.00 8.83 -2.07
N PHE A 37 1.03 8.48 -1.24
CA PHE A 37 -0.17 9.31 -1.07
C PHE A 37 0.12 10.61 -0.32
N GLU A 38 1.07 10.59 0.64
CA GLU A 38 1.59 11.83 1.25
C GLU A 38 2.32 12.69 0.22
N TYR A 39 3.16 12.06 -0.62
CA TYR A 39 3.83 12.74 -1.72
C TYR A 39 2.83 13.38 -2.68
N CYS A 40 1.83 12.65 -3.15
CA CYS A 40 0.77 13.16 -4.03
C CYS A 40 0.02 14.34 -3.38
N PHE A 41 -0.31 14.24 -2.09
CA PHE A 41 -0.95 15.31 -1.35
C PHE A 41 -0.07 16.56 -1.25
N ASP A 42 1.20 16.41 -0.88
CA ASP A 42 2.15 17.52 -0.72
C ASP A 42 2.41 18.25 -2.06
N HIS A 43 2.36 17.53 -3.20
CA HIS A 43 2.53 18.07 -4.54
C HIS A 43 1.22 18.53 -5.22
N GLY A 44 0.09 18.41 -4.53
CA GLY A 44 -1.18 18.94 -5.03
C GLY A 44 -1.90 18.07 -6.04
N LEU A 45 -1.46 16.84 -6.25
CA LEU A 45 -2.05 15.93 -7.23
C LEU A 45 -3.42 15.39 -6.79
N LEU A 46 -3.77 15.54 -5.51
CA LEU A 46 -5.03 15.08 -4.93
C LEU A 46 -5.98 16.20 -4.52
N VAL A 47 -5.75 17.44 -5.01
CA VAL A 47 -6.69 18.55 -4.76
C VAL A 47 -8.04 18.23 -5.41
N PRO A 48 -9.17 18.48 -4.71
CA PRO A 48 -9.34 19.17 -3.45
C PRO A 48 -9.37 18.27 -2.20
N HIS A 49 -8.99 17.00 -2.32
CA HIS A 49 -9.11 16.02 -1.24
C HIS A 49 -8.06 16.24 -0.13
N LEU A 50 -8.41 15.85 1.10
CA LEU A 50 -7.48 15.78 2.24
C LEU A 50 -7.05 14.35 2.45
N VAL A 51 -5.76 14.12 2.65
CA VAL A 51 -5.20 12.79 2.89
C VAL A 51 -4.51 12.76 4.25
N ASN A 52 -4.80 11.73 5.04
CA ASN A 52 -4.06 11.38 6.24
C ASN A 52 -3.60 9.93 6.09
N CYS A 53 -2.33 9.66 6.34
CA CYS A 53 -1.76 8.33 6.28
C CYS A 53 -1.38 7.84 7.68
N GLU A 54 -1.74 6.61 8.01
CA GLU A 54 -1.13 5.86 9.11
C GLU A 54 -0.22 4.81 8.49
N ILE A 55 1.06 5.12 8.44
CA ILE A 55 2.08 4.28 7.82
C ILE A 55 2.76 3.44 8.89
N VAL A 56 2.71 2.12 8.73
CA VAL A 56 3.39 1.17 9.60
C VAL A 56 4.45 0.42 8.80
N ALA A 57 5.69 0.89 8.83
CA ALA A 57 6.79 0.28 8.10
C ALA A 57 6.91 -1.22 8.42
N GLY A 58 7.05 -2.04 7.38
CA GLY A 58 7.14 -3.50 7.49
C GLY A 58 5.83 -4.20 7.88
N ALA A 59 4.71 -3.48 7.89
CA ALA A 59 3.41 -4.13 8.08
C ALA A 59 3.11 -5.09 6.92
N THR A 60 2.49 -6.22 7.24
CA THR A 60 2.05 -7.21 6.26
C THR A 60 0.55 -7.49 6.45
N ALA A 61 -0.13 -7.80 5.37
CA ALA A 61 -1.51 -8.27 5.41
C ALA A 61 -1.61 -9.56 6.25
N TYR A 62 -0.62 -10.46 6.10
CA TYR A 62 -0.49 -11.65 6.93
C TYR A 62 -0.42 -11.32 8.42
N GLY A 63 0.37 -10.30 8.80
CA GLY A 63 0.56 -9.87 10.18
C GLY A 63 -0.71 -9.35 10.86
N LEU A 64 -1.70 -8.90 10.08
CA LEU A 64 -2.99 -8.45 10.62
C LEU A 64 -3.81 -9.59 11.26
N ASN A 65 -3.47 -10.85 11.00
CA ASN A 65 -4.11 -12.01 11.66
C ASN A 65 -3.56 -12.27 13.08
N ASN A 66 -2.48 -11.59 13.46
CA ASN A 66 -1.81 -11.78 14.74
C ASN A 66 -1.77 -10.48 15.53
N ASP A 67 -2.54 -10.37 16.59
CA ASP A 67 -2.59 -9.19 17.46
C ASP A 67 -1.26 -8.92 18.18
N ALA A 68 -0.40 -9.93 18.31
CA ALA A 68 0.96 -9.83 18.85
C ALA A 68 2.03 -9.64 17.76
N SER A 69 1.67 -9.19 16.55
CA SER A 69 2.67 -8.96 15.49
C SER A 69 3.69 -7.89 15.91
N GLN A 70 4.95 -8.08 15.51
CA GLN A 70 6.05 -7.18 15.90
C GLN A 70 5.81 -5.73 15.47
N THR A 71 5.15 -5.50 14.34
CA THR A 71 4.84 -4.15 13.85
C THR A 71 3.73 -3.46 14.64
N GLY A 72 2.87 -4.24 15.31
CA GLY A 72 1.68 -3.73 15.97
C GLY A 72 0.71 -3.03 15.00
N ALA A 73 0.69 -3.44 13.73
CA ALA A 73 -0.06 -2.77 12.68
C ALA A 73 -1.56 -2.73 13.00
N TRP A 74 -2.13 -3.84 13.46
CA TRP A 74 -3.54 -3.91 13.83
C TRP A 74 -3.94 -2.81 14.81
N GLN A 75 -3.23 -2.70 15.95
CA GLN A 75 -3.53 -1.71 17.00
C GLN A 75 -3.29 -0.27 16.53
N LYS A 76 -2.31 -0.05 15.64
CA LYS A 76 -2.07 1.27 15.06
C LYS A 76 -3.19 1.67 14.13
N PHE A 77 -3.65 0.78 13.28
CA PHE A 77 -4.77 1.03 12.38
C PHE A 77 -6.08 1.25 13.15
N GLU A 78 -6.37 0.46 14.19
CA GLU A 78 -7.52 0.72 15.06
C GLU A 78 -7.46 2.10 15.72
N ARG A 79 -6.28 2.52 16.20
CA ARG A 79 -6.14 3.87 16.76
C ARG A 79 -6.33 4.95 15.70
N ALA A 80 -5.85 4.74 14.48
CA ALA A 80 -6.03 5.67 13.37
C ALA A 80 -7.51 5.82 13.00
N LEU A 81 -8.25 4.73 12.90
CA LEU A 81 -9.70 4.76 12.65
C LEU A 81 -10.44 5.59 13.70
N ARG A 82 -10.11 5.43 14.97
CA ARG A 82 -10.71 6.23 16.05
C ARG A 82 -10.27 7.69 16.02
N ARG A 83 -8.98 7.95 15.78
CA ARG A 83 -8.39 9.30 15.77
C ARG A 83 -8.88 10.17 14.62
N PHE A 84 -9.10 9.57 13.46
CA PHE A 84 -9.52 10.24 12.24
C PHE A 84 -10.97 9.90 11.89
N ALA A 85 -11.85 9.78 12.89
CA ALA A 85 -13.24 9.34 12.69
C ALA A 85 -14.05 10.17 11.67
N ASP A 86 -13.56 11.37 11.32
CA ASP A 86 -14.15 12.25 10.30
C ASP A 86 -13.44 12.05 8.95
N PHE A 87 -13.64 10.89 8.32
CA PHE A 87 -13.17 10.57 6.97
C PHE A 87 -14.31 10.05 6.09
N ASP A 88 -14.19 10.29 4.77
CA ASP A 88 -15.19 9.91 3.77
C ASP A 88 -14.81 8.64 3.01
N VAL A 89 -13.51 8.28 3.05
CA VAL A 89 -12.93 7.14 2.33
C VAL A 89 -11.79 6.54 3.15
N VAL A 90 -11.70 5.22 3.15
CA VAL A 90 -10.54 4.47 3.69
C VAL A 90 -9.84 3.74 2.56
N VAL A 91 -8.53 3.90 2.48
CA VAL A 91 -7.65 3.20 1.53
C VAL A 91 -6.78 2.23 2.31
N LEU A 92 -6.74 0.98 1.91
CA LEU A 92 -5.95 -0.08 2.53
C LEU A 92 -4.91 -0.57 1.53
N MET A 93 -3.62 -0.38 1.84
CA MET A 93 -2.50 -0.75 0.97
C MET A 93 -1.48 -1.58 1.75
N LEU A 94 -1.54 -2.89 1.56
CA LEU A 94 -0.63 -3.89 2.10
C LEU A 94 -0.43 -5.00 1.06
N GLY A 95 0.69 -5.71 1.11
CA GLY A 95 0.94 -6.86 0.25
C GLY A 95 2.34 -6.88 -0.35
N GLU A 96 3.01 -5.73 -0.52
CA GLU A 96 4.39 -5.75 -1.02
C GLU A 96 5.31 -6.47 -0.05
N CYS A 97 5.28 -6.10 1.22
CA CYS A 97 6.05 -6.78 2.27
C CYS A 97 5.68 -8.27 2.42
N ASP A 98 4.43 -8.63 2.14
CA ASP A 98 4.00 -10.03 2.09
C ASP A 98 4.71 -10.77 0.96
N CYS A 99 4.58 -10.30 -0.28
CA CYS A 99 5.05 -10.97 -1.49
C CYS A 99 6.58 -10.92 -1.65
N SER A 100 7.21 -9.84 -1.22
CA SER A 100 8.66 -9.67 -1.37
C SER A 100 9.46 -10.28 -0.22
N PHE A 101 8.81 -10.64 0.90
CA PHE A 101 9.55 -11.09 2.07
C PHE A 101 8.80 -12.11 2.96
N ALA A 102 7.64 -11.72 3.55
CA ALA A 102 7.07 -12.48 4.65
C ALA A 102 6.55 -13.86 4.23
N LEU A 103 5.85 -13.95 3.08
CA LEU A 103 5.33 -15.21 2.57
C LEU A 103 6.47 -16.13 2.12
N LEU A 104 7.51 -15.58 1.51
CA LEU A 104 8.69 -16.36 1.05
C LEU A 104 9.40 -17.01 2.24
N LYS A 105 9.72 -16.24 3.29
CA LYS A 105 10.33 -16.81 4.51
C LYS A 105 9.45 -17.83 5.19
N LYS A 106 8.15 -17.59 5.22
CA LYS A 106 7.21 -18.52 5.84
C LYS A 106 7.07 -19.79 5.03
N ALA A 107 7.01 -19.67 3.71
CA ALA A 107 6.95 -20.81 2.78
C ALA A 107 8.17 -21.71 2.94
N GLU A 108 9.37 -21.13 3.00
CA GLU A 108 10.61 -21.87 3.26
C GLU A 108 10.56 -22.63 4.59
N ARG A 109 10.13 -21.96 5.66
CA ARG A 109 10.04 -22.58 7.00
C ARG A 109 9.01 -23.71 7.08
N LEU A 110 7.91 -23.58 6.33
CA LEU A 110 6.79 -24.56 6.35
C LEU A 110 6.93 -25.62 5.25
N HIS A 111 7.92 -25.51 4.37
CA HIS A 111 8.11 -26.38 3.20
C HIS A 111 6.87 -26.42 2.28
N VAL A 112 6.26 -25.25 2.02
CA VAL A 112 5.09 -25.08 1.14
C VAL A 112 5.38 -24.02 0.08
N SER A 113 4.50 -23.85 -0.93
CA SER A 113 4.63 -22.74 -1.86
C SER A 113 4.18 -21.41 -1.22
N ALA A 114 4.80 -20.30 -1.64
CA ALA A 114 4.41 -18.97 -1.16
C ALA A 114 2.97 -18.61 -1.60
N GLU A 115 2.56 -19.06 -2.80
CA GLU A 115 1.21 -18.89 -3.32
C GLU A 115 0.14 -19.50 -2.40
N SER A 116 0.43 -20.66 -1.78
CA SER A 116 -0.50 -21.30 -0.85
C SER A 116 -0.78 -20.49 0.42
N LEU A 117 0.07 -19.50 0.71
CA LEU A 117 -0.05 -18.61 1.87
C LEU A 117 -0.78 -17.30 1.55
N ILE A 118 -1.06 -16.99 0.29
CA ILE A 118 -1.74 -15.74 -0.10
C ILE A 118 -3.08 -15.61 0.58
N ASP A 119 -3.88 -16.68 0.63
CA ASP A 119 -5.22 -16.62 1.21
C ASP A 119 -5.18 -16.29 2.72
N GLN A 120 -4.11 -16.67 3.42
CA GLN A 120 -3.89 -16.26 4.81
C GLN A 120 -3.57 -14.76 4.93
N SER A 121 -2.80 -14.19 3.98
CA SER A 121 -2.59 -12.74 3.92
C SER A 121 -3.89 -12.01 3.64
N LEU A 122 -4.66 -12.48 2.68
CA LEU A 122 -5.94 -11.85 2.33
C LEU A 122 -6.98 -11.94 3.45
N ALA A 123 -6.93 -12.99 4.28
CA ALA A 123 -7.76 -13.09 5.49
C ALA A 123 -7.49 -11.90 6.44
N GLY A 124 -6.24 -11.45 6.56
CA GLY A 124 -5.88 -10.25 7.34
C GLY A 124 -6.48 -8.97 6.78
N LEU A 125 -6.45 -8.79 5.45
CA LEU A 125 -7.11 -7.66 4.80
C LEU A 125 -8.63 -7.74 4.92
N ARG A 126 -9.24 -8.92 4.74
CA ARG A 126 -10.66 -9.15 4.97
C ARG A 126 -11.05 -8.73 6.39
N ARG A 127 -10.27 -9.16 7.39
CA ARG A 127 -10.46 -8.77 8.80
C ARG A 127 -10.44 -7.27 8.98
N LEU A 128 -9.49 -6.56 8.34
CA LEU A 128 -9.38 -5.10 8.42
C LEU A 128 -10.56 -4.40 7.74
N VAL A 129 -11.01 -4.87 6.56
CA VAL A 129 -12.20 -4.34 5.89
C VAL A 129 -13.44 -4.51 6.78
N LEU A 130 -13.63 -5.68 7.40
CA LEU A 130 -14.75 -5.92 8.32
C LEU A 130 -14.69 -5.00 9.54
N LYS A 131 -13.47 -4.74 10.05
CA LYS A 131 -13.25 -3.79 11.16
C LYS A 131 -13.66 -2.38 10.75
N VAL A 132 -13.22 -1.90 9.58
CA VAL A 132 -13.63 -0.58 9.07
C VAL A 132 -15.15 -0.50 8.92
N ARG A 133 -15.79 -1.51 8.37
CA ARG A 133 -17.26 -1.57 8.22
C ARG A 133 -18.00 -1.60 9.56
N GLY A 134 -17.46 -2.29 10.54
CA GLY A 134 -18.06 -2.38 11.89
C GLY A 134 -17.89 -1.12 12.72
N ASP A 135 -16.76 -0.42 12.56
CA ASP A 135 -16.44 0.79 13.35
C ASP A 135 -16.98 2.08 12.72
N THR A 136 -17.43 2.03 11.47
CA THR A 136 -17.84 3.22 10.71
C THR A 136 -19.15 3.02 9.99
N SER A 137 -19.80 4.11 9.62
CA SER A 137 -20.99 4.10 8.77
C SER A 137 -20.67 4.19 7.27
N LEU A 138 -19.39 3.97 6.88
CA LEU A 138 -19.00 4.10 5.49
C LEU A 138 -19.67 3.02 4.60
N PRO A 139 -20.22 3.42 3.45
CA PRO A 139 -20.62 2.46 2.43
C PRO A 139 -19.42 1.61 1.98
N ALA A 140 -19.63 0.34 1.70
CA ALA A 140 -18.55 -0.58 1.32
C ALA A 140 -17.67 -0.02 0.19
N ARG A 141 -18.27 0.57 -0.85
CA ARG A 141 -17.56 1.20 -1.98
C ARG A 141 -16.63 2.37 -1.58
N ARG A 142 -16.69 2.86 -0.35
CA ARG A 142 -15.78 3.89 0.20
C ARG A 142 -14.59 3.30 0.91
N ILE A 143 -14.47 1.99 0.95
CA ILE A 143 -13.27 1.26 1.37
C ILE A 143 -12.60 0.80 0.07
N ILE A 144 -11.34 1.13 -0.13
CA ILE A 144 -10.59 0.85 -1.36
C ILE A 144 -9.38 -0.01 -1.00
N LEU A 145 -9.32 -1.21 -1.58
CA LEU A 145 -8.13 -2.05 -1.53
C LEU A 145 -7.18 -1.64 -2.65
N VAL A 146 -5.90 -1.56 -2.34
CA VAL A 146 -4.86 -1.20 -3.30
C VAL A 146 -3.91 -2.36 -3.47
N GLY A 147 -3.67 -2.75 -4.72
CA GLY A 147 -2.77 -3.85 -5.06
C GLY A 147 -1.33 -3.58 -4.64
N ALA A 148 -0.60 -4.66 -4.36
CA ALA A 148 0.83 -4.62 -4.11
C ALA A 148 1.58 -4.14 -5.36
N ILE A 149 2.64 -3.37 -5.18
CA ILE A 149 3.51 -2.92 -6.27
C ILE A 149 4.40 -4.06 -6.78
N LEU A 150 4.86 -3.94 -8.01
CA LEU A 150 5.88 -4.84 -8.55
C LEU A 150 7.21 -4.69 -7.80
N PRO A 151 7.95 -5.78 -7.56
CA PRO A 151 9.24 -5.74 -6.88
C PRO A 151 10.25 -4.88 -7.66
N THR A 152 10.82 -3.86 -7.01
CA THR A 152 11.82 -2.97 -7.60
C THR A 152 13.26 -3.43 -7.41
N VAL A 153 13.50 -4.23 -6.36
CA VAL A 153 14.82 -4.75 -6.02
C VAL A 153 15.15 -5.94 -6.93
N ASP A 154 16.26 -5.85 -7.67
CA ASP A 154 16.74 -6.87 -8.59
C ASP A 154 17.42 -8.07 -7.89
N ASP A 155 17.84 -9.07 -8.66
CA ASP A 155 18.48 -10.29 -8.15
C ASP A 155 19.92 -10.04 -7.66
N CYS A 156 20.54 -8.93 -8.06
CA CYS A 156 21.88 -8.54 -7.61
C CYS A 156 21.88 -7.88 -6.23
N ALA A 157 20.72 -7.54 -5.68
CA ALA A 157 20.61 -6.87 -4.38
C ALA A 157 21.10 -7.73 -3.22
N ALA A 158 21.08 -9.07 -3.35
CA ALA A 158 21.60 -10.00 -2.35
C ALA A 158 23.12 -9.81 -2.08
N THR A 159 23.85 -9.23 -3.04
CA THR A 159 25.28 -8.96 -2.94
C THR A 159 25.59 -7.57 -2.38
N ARG A 160 24.60 -6.70 -2.27
CA ARG A 160 24.75 -5.32 -1.79
C ARG A 160 24.55 -5.27 -0.28
N GLN A 161 25.46 -4.57 0.41
CA GLN A 161 25.55 -4.62 1.87
C GLN A 161 24.41 -3.94 2.64
N GLU A 162 23.56 -3.15 2.01
CA GLU A 162 22.69 -2.19 2.69
C GLU A 162 21.30 -2.73 3.08
N ASN A 163 20.82 -3.83 2.50
CA ASN A 163 19.47 -4.34 2.74
C ASN A 163 19.48 -5.65 3.56
N VAL A 164 19.72 -5.53 4.86
CA VAL A 164 19.89 -6.69 5.78
C VAL A 164 18.72 -7.68 5.75
N LEU A 165 17.48 -7.20 5.65
CA LEU A 165 16.28 -8.04 5.65
C LEU A 165 16.10 -8.83 4.34
N ARG A 166 16.62 -8.33 3.22
CA ARG A 166 16.44 -8.91 1.88
C ARG A 166 17.61 -9.78 1.44
N ARG A 167 18.75 -9.75 2.13
CA ARG A 167 19.91 -10.64 1.85
C ARG A 167 19.59 -12.13 1.96
N GLU A 168 18.57 -12.47 2.72
CA GLU A 168 18.15 -13.85 2.93
C GLU A 168 17.15 -14.34 1.87
N ILE A 169 16.66 -13.46 0.98
CA ILE A 169 15.71 -13.84 -0.07
C ILE A 169 16.49 -14.37 -1.26
N ARG A 170 16.38 -15.68 -1.50
CA ARG A 170 16.98 -16.37 -2.64
C ARG A 170 16.09 -16.37 -3.89
N THR A 171 14.88 -15.87 -3.76
CA THR A 171 13.86 -15.86 -4.81
C THR A 171 14.14 -14.74 -5.80
N SER A 172 14.11 -15.06 -7.09
CA SER A 172 14.36 -14.10 -8.18
C SER A 172 13.29 -13.00 -8.23
N GLN A 173 13.63 -11.85 -8.83
CA GLN A 173 12.68 -10.77 -9.06
C GLN A 173 11.46 -11.25 -9.87
N GLY A 174 11.70 -12.12 -10.87
CA GLY A 174 10.64 -12.72 -11.67
C GLY A 174 9.65 -13.58 -10.86
N GLU A 175 10.16 -14.38 -9.91
CA GLU A 175 9.32 -15.18 -9.02
C GLU A 175 8.52 -14.30 -8.06
N ARG A 176 9.14 -13.27 -7.48
CA ARG A 176 8.44 -12.28 -6.64
C ARG A 176 7.38 -11.51 -7.43
N THR A 177 7.67 -11.17 -8.69
CA THR A 177 6.70 -10.56 -9.59
C THR A 177 5.48 -11.46 -9.81
N ARG A 178 5.69 -12.76 -10.10
CA ARG A 178 4.57 -13.72 -10.24
C ARG A 178 3.72 -13.81 -8.96
N LEU A 179 4.38 -13.80 -7.80
CA LEU A 179 3.66 -13.83 -6.52
C LEU A 179 2.82 -12.57 -6.30
N VAL A 180 3.34 -11.38 -6.66
CA VAL A 180 2.58 -10.12 -6.63
C VAL A 180 1.38 -10.16 -7.57
N LEU A 181 1.55 -10.68 -8.79
CA LEU A 181 0.46 -10.80 -9.76
C LEU A 181 -0.66 -11.72 -9.22
N SER A 182 -0.29 -12.87 -8.69
CA SER A 182 -1.22 -13.82 -8.07
C SER A 182 -1.92 -13.20 -6.83
N PHE A 183 -1.17 -12.48 -5.99
CA PHE A 183 -1.73 -11.76 -4.85
C PHE A 183 -2.74 -10.70 -5.28
N ASN A 184 -2.41 -9.87 -6.26
CA ASN A 184 -3.27 -8.79 -6.74
C ASN A 184 -4.54 -9.32 -7.41
N GLU A 185 -4.46 -10.41 -8.17
CA GLU A 185 -5.64 -11.05 -8.74
C GLU A 185 -6.60 -11.56 -7.66
N LYS A 186 -6.08 -12.25 -6.63
CA LYS A 186 -6.90 -12.70 -5.50
C LYS A 186 -7.41 -11.54 -4.64
N LEU A 187 -6.62 -10.46 -4.52
CA LEU A 187 -7.05 -9.25 -3.80
C LEU A 187 -8.21 -8.55 -4.53
N ARG A 188 -8.18 -8.53 -5.87
CA ARG A 188 -9.28 -8.02 -6.69
C ARG A 188 -10.54 -8.86 -6.48
N GLN A 189 -10.42 -10.20 -6.47
CA GLN A 189 -11.55 -11.10 -6.19
C GLN A 189 -12.12 -10.85 -4.79
N LEU A 190 -11.25 -10.65 -3.78
CA LEU A 190 -11.67 -10.27 -2.43
C LEU A 190 -12.43 -8.93 -2.41
N ALA A 191 -11.98 -7.95 -3.18
CA ALA A 191 -12.66 -6.66 -3.28
C ALA A 191 -14.07 -6.81 -3.89
N ASP A 192 -14.18 -7.61 -4.95
CA ASP A 192 -15.46 -7.92 -5.60
C ASP A 192 -16.42 -8.63 -4.62
N GLU A 193 -15.95 -9.68 -3.91
CA GLU A 193 -16.74 -10.38 -2.90
C GLU A 193 -17.25 -9.46 -1.78
N MET A 194 -16.40 -8.56 -1.32
CA MET A 194 -16.74 -7.62 -0.25
C MET A 194 -17.43 -6.34 -0.74
N GLN A 195 -17.60 -6.21 -2.06
CA GLN A 195 -18.19 -5.02 -2.71
C GLN A 195 -17.48 -3.71 -2.33
N VAL A 196 -16.15 -3.77 -2.17
CA VAL A 196 -15.28 -2.62 -1.92
C VAL A 196 -14.56 -2.18 -3.20
N GLY A 197 -14.01 -0.96 -3.21
CA GLY A 197 -13.22 -0.47 -4.33
C GLY A 197 -11.88 -1.21 -4.45
N TYR A 198 -11.34 -1.25 -5.66
CA TYR A 198 -10.01 -1.80 -5.94
C TYR A 198 -9.32 -1.03 -7.05
N PHE A 199 -8.02 -0.83 -6.92
CA PHE A 199 -7.13 -0.53 -8.04
C PHE A 199 -5.72 -1.04 -7.76
N ASP A 200 -4.96 -1.29 -8.83
CA ASP A 200 -3.52 -1.50 -8.80
C ASP A 200 -2.84 -0.78 -9.96
N LEU A 201 -1.53 -0.71 -9.93
CA LEU A 201 -0.73 -0.09 -10.98
C LEU A 201 0.16 -1.09 -11.73
N THR A 202 -0.13 -2.38 -11.60
CA THR A 202 0.70 -3.45 -12.17
C THR A 202 0.90 -3.26 -13.67
N ALA A 203 -0.20 -3.11 -14.42
CA ALA A 203 -0.14 -2.96 -15.87
C ALA A 203 0.58 -1.66 -16.31
N GLN A 204 0.46 -0.57 -15.55
CA GLN A 204 1.06 0.72 -15.87
C GLN A 204 2.54 0.80 -15.51
N THR A 205 3.00 -0.03 -14.57
CA THR A 205 4.39 -0.02 -14.07
C THR A 205 5.22 -1.20 -14.56
N MET A 206 4.61 -2.14 -15.27
CA MET A 206 5.29 -3.29 -15.87
C MET A 206 5.91 -2.93 -17.21
N ASN A 207 7.13 -3.40 -17.45
CA ASN A 207 7.74 -3.43 -18.77
C ASN A 207 7.16 -4.63 -19.55
N PRO A 208 6.49 -4.41 -20.69
CA PRO A 208 5.83 -5.47 -21.45
C PRO A 208 6.79 -6.50 -22.06
N GLU A 209 8.06 -6.13 -22.28
CA GLU A 209 9.06 -7.02 -22.88
C GLU A 209 9.64 -7.99 -21.84
N THR A 210 9.83 -7.53 -20.59
CA THR A 210 10.47 -8.33 -19.54
C THR A 210 9.47 -8.95 -18.56
N GLY A 211 8.26 -8.39 -18.47
CA GLY A 211 7.27 -8.75 -17.45
C GLY A 211 7.67 -8.33 -16.03
N LEU A 212 8.72 -7.54 -15.87
CA LEU A 212 9.18 -6.99 -14.60
C LEU A 212 8.77 -5.51 -14.46
N VAL A 213 9.10 -4.90 -13.32
CA VAL A 213 8.91 -3.46 -13.16
C VAL A 213 9.72 -2.68 -14.21
N ASP A 214 9.11 -1.68 -14.83
CA ASP A 214 9.83 -0.80 -15.77
C ASP A 214 10.84 0.07 -15.01
N GLY A 215 12.09 0.11 -15.50
CA GLY A 215 13.18 0.85 -14.87
C GLY A 215 12.89 2.33 -14.63
N ARG A 216 11.96 2.94 -15.39
CA ARG A 216 11.51 4.32 -15.17
C ARG A 216 10.91 4.54 -13.78
N PHE A 217 10.36 3.50 -13.18
CA PHE A 217 9.71 3.56 -11.87
C PHE A 217 10.60 3.09 -10.72
N VAL A 218 11.81 2.62 -11.00
CA VAL A 218 12.79 2.23 -9.97
C VAL A 218 13.49 3.49 -9.46
N ALA A 219 13.43 3.75 -8.15
CA ALA A 219 14.05 4.93 -7.55
C ALA A 219 15.57 4.77 -7.45
N SER A 220 16.02 3.64 -6.93
CA SER A 220 17.42 3.20 -6.90
C SER A 220 17.45 1.67 -6.78
N ALA A 221 18.63 1.09 -6.99
CA ALA A 221 18.80 -0.36 -6.94
C ALA A 221 18.51 -0.98 -5.56
N ASP A 222 18.62 -0.20 -4.49
CA ASP A 222 18.42 -0.64 -3.11
C ASP A 222 17.07 -0.21 -2.52
N ASP A 223 16.32 0.64 -3.23
CA ASP A 223 15.01 1.10 -2.79
C ASP A 223 13.91 0.17 -3.29
N HIS A 224 13.14 -0.36 -2.36
CA HIS A 224 12.01 -1.24 -2.67
C HIS A 224 10.71 -0.49 -2.97
N HIS A 225 10.73 0.83 -2.95
CA HIS A 225 9.59 1.66 -3.34
C HIS A 225 9.66 2.05 -4.81
N LEU A 226 8.50 2.24 -5.43
CA LEU A 226 8.45 2.93 -6.70
C LEU A 226 8.91 4.38 -6.54
N SER A 227 9.63 4.90 -7.53
CA SER A 227 10.01 6.31 -7.59
C SER A 227 8.78 7.19 -7.46
N HIS A 228 8.67 7.94 -6.37
CA HIS A 228 7.53 8.84 -6.14
C HIS A 228 7.37 9.85 -7.29
N PRO A 229 8.40 10.59 -7.73
CA PRO A 229 8.26 11.52 -8.84
C PRO A 229 7.77 10.87 -10.13
N ALA A 230 8.25 9.66 -10.44
CA ALA A 230 7.88 8.96 -11.68
C ALA A 230 6.47 8.36 -11.63
N SER A 231 6.03 7.90 -10.47
CA SER A 231 4.77 7.16 -10.34
C SER A 231 3.59 7.98 -9.79
N ALA A 232 3.84 9.15 -9.20
CA ALA A 232 2.83 9.94 -8.48
C ALA A 232 1.56 10.24 -9.30
N SER A 233 1.71 10.56 -10.58
CA SER A 233 0.55 10.83 -11.46
C SER A 233 -0.32 9.60 -11.67
N LEU A 234 0.28 8.40 -11.72
CA LEU A 234 -0.45 7.13 -11.84
C LEU A 234 -1.22 6.86 -10.55
N TRP A 235 -0.56 7.01 -9.39
CA TRP A 235 -1.17 6.82 -8.07
C TRP A 235 -2.33 7.78 -7.82
N ALA A 236 -2.12 9.08 -8.13
CA ALA A 236 -3.18 10.07 -7.99
C ALA A 236 -4.38 9.73 -8.89
N ARG A 237 -4.16 9.36 -10.14
CA ARG A 237 -5.22 8.97 -11.08
C ARG A 237 -5.95 7.70 -10.61
N GLY A 238 -5.23 6.66 -10.18
CA GLY A 238 -5.82 5.43 -9.67
C GLY A 238 -6.74 5.70 -8.48
N LEU A 239 -6.28 6.51 -7.51
CA LEU A 239 -7.09 6.89 -6.37
C LEU A 239 -8.30 7.72 -6.77
N LEU A 240 -8.12 8.77 -7.59
CA LEU A 240 -9.20 9.66 -8.00
C LEU A 240 -10.30 8.93 -8.79
N ASN A 241 -9.94 7.98 -9.64
CA ASN A 241 -10.90 7.16 -10.39
C ASN A 241 -11.68 6.18 -9.48
N SER A 242 -11.15 5.89 -8.28
CA SER A 242 -11.77 4.98 -7.31
C SER A 242 -12.65 5.71 -6.29
N LEU A 243 -12.65 7.05 -6.27
CA LEU A 243 -13.47 7.88 -5.38
C LEU A 243 -14.90 8.01 -5.89
#